data_2cc620e832b654941fda5ee7ba990bba
#
_entry.id   2cc620e832b654941fda5ee7ba990bba
#
_cell.length_a   1.000
_cell.length_b   1.000
_cell.length_c   1.000
_cell.angle_alpha   90.00
_cell.angle_beta   90.00
_cell.angle_gamma   90.00
#
_symmetry.space_group_name_H-M   'P 1'
#
loop_
_entity.id
_entity.type
_entity.pdbx_description
1 polymer ?
#
loop_
_entity_poly.entity_id
_entity_poly.type
_entity_poly.pdbx_seq_one_letter_code
_entity_poly.pdbx_strand_id
1 'polypeptide(L)'
;MKHANISLFVPHMGCPHQCSFCNQKTISGSVKQLTPEDVLNTLKEAESHNNNPENTEIAFFGGSFTAIDRDYMVSLLEVAKPFVDKGAFCGIRISTRPDAVDEEVLNILKEYCVTAIELGAQSTDEEVLRLNKRGHTCEDIFRHHSLLKQKAFL
;
A
#
# COMPACT_ATOMS: atom_id res chain seq x y z
N MET A 1 -15.18 -6.61 -17.32
CA MET A 1 -14.12 -7.63 -17.03
C MET A 1 -13.81 -7.61 -15.56
N LYS A 2 -13.30 -8.71 -14.97
CA LYS A 2 -12.97 -8.70 -13.52
C LYS A 2 -11.65 -8.00 -13.30
N HIS A 3 -11.61 -7.05 -12.36
CA HIS A 3 -10.39 -6.47 -11.82
C HIS A 3 -9.54 -7.54 -11.11
N ALA A 4 -8.23 -7.50 -11.29
CA ALA A 4 -7.29 -8.43 -10.69
C ALA A 4 -6.09 -7.69 -10.07
N ASN A 5 -5.49 -8.30 -9.04
CA ASN A 5 -4.31 -7.79 -8.37
C ASN A 5 -3.19 -8.82 -8.36
N ILE A 6 -1.98 -8.40 -8.67
CA ILE A 6 -0.76 -9.14 -8.35
C ILE A 6 -0.32 -8.71 -6.95
N SER A 7 -0.62 -9.56 -5.97
CA SER A 7 -0.42 -9.23 -4.56
C SER A 7 1.03 -9.45 -4.12
N LEU A 8 1.65 -8.39 -3.62
CA LEU A 8 2.99 -8.38 -3.03
C LEU A 8 2.86 -8.06 -1.54
N PHE A 9 3.21 -9.02 -0.69
CA PHE A 9 3.10 -8.83 0.75
C PHE A 9 4.33 -8.12 1.30
N VAL A 10 4.12 -6.93 1.89
CA VAL A 10 5.15 -6.14 2.56
C VAL A 10 4.99 -6.30 4.07
N PRO A 11 5.84 -7.10 4.74
CA PRO A 11 5.80 -7.25 6.18
C PRO A 11 6.08 -5.91 6.86
N HIS A 12 5.24 -5.51 7.80
CA HIS A 12 5.45 -4.27 8.52
C HIS A 12 6.40 -4.47 9.71
N MET A 13 7.63 -4.07 9.52
CA MET A 13 8.65 -4.03 10.58
C MET A 13 8.59 -2.66 11.26
N GLY A 14 7.83 -2.54 12.35
CA GLY A 14 7.87 -1.34 13.19
C GLY A 14 6.64 -0.45 13.15
N CYS A 15 5.44 -1.02 13.05
CA CYS A 15 4.22 -0.24 13.29
C CYS A 15 4.29 0.39 14.70
N PRO A 16 4.23 1.72 14.85
CA PRO A 16 4.33 2.38 16.15
C PRO A 16 3.15 2.07 17.07
N HIS A 17 2.07 1.52 16.51
CA HIS A 17 0.85 1.21 17.23
C HIS A 17 0.58 -0.29 17.29
N GLN A 18 0.20 -0.77 18.47
CA GLN A 18 -0.25 -2.14 18.70
C GLN A 18 -1.78 -2.15 18.76
N CYS A 19 -2.42 -2.19 17.57
CA CYS A 19 -3.87 -2.33 17.51
C CYS A 19 -4.32 -3.64 18.17
N SER A 20 -5.40 -3.62 18.92
CA SER A 20 -5.87 -4.75 19.73
C SER A 20 -6.20 -6.01 18.91
N PHE A 21 -6.51 -5.85 17.62
CA PHE A 21 -6.85 -6.93 16.68
C PHE A 21 -5.67 -7.33 15.76
N CYS A 22 -4.53 -6.66 15.87
CA CYS A 22 -3.39 -6.89 14.98
C CYS A 22 -2.24 -7.54 15.72
N ASN A 23 -1.96 -8.81 15.42
CA ASN A 23 -0.80 -9.50 15.95
C ASN A 23 0.32 -9.55 14.89
N GLN A 24 1.01 -8.42 14.72
CA GLN A 24 2.13 -8.30 13.78
C GLN A 24 3.25 -9.32 14.06
N LYS A 25 3.49 -9.68 15.33
CA LYS A 25 4.50 -10.68 15.69
C LYS A 25 4.14 -12.07 15.18
N THR A 26 2.86 -12.41 15.11
CA THR A 26 2.40 -13.70 14.60
C THR A 26 2.28 -13.69 13.09
N ILE A 27 1.88 -12.57 12.51
CA ILE A 27 1.69 -12.41 11.05
C ILE A 27 3.04 -12.26 10.34
N SER A 28 3.99 -11.52 10.92
CA SER A 28 5.30 -11.23 10.34
C SER A 28 6.47 -12.01 10.96
N GLY A 29 6.24 -12.79 12.00
CA GLY A 29 7.27 -13.38 12.86
C GLY A 29 8.27 -14.34 12.21
N SER A 30 8.07 -14.71 10.97
CA SER A 30 9.01 -15.50 10.16
C SER A 30 8.96 -15.14 8.66
N VAL A 31 8.28 -14.08 8.30
CA VAL A 31 8.16 -13.67 6.89
C VAL A 31 9.40 -12.86 6.52
N LYS A 32 10.17 -13.37 5.57
CA LYS A 32 11.30 -12.65 4.96
C LYS A 32 10.81 -11.30 4.42
N GLN A 33 11.59 -10.25 4.66
CA GLN A 33 11.32 -8.94 4.07
C GLN A 33 11.28 -9.04 2.54
N LEU A 34 10.26 -8.45 1.92
CA LEU A 34 10.14 -8.41 0.47
C LEU A 34 11.29 -7.58 -0.12
N THR A 35 12.07 -8.19 -1.01
CA THR A 35 13.18 -7.48 -1.65
C THR A 35 12.77 -6.95 -3.04
N PRO A 36 13.46 -5.92 -3.59
CA PRO A 36 13.28 -5.50 -4.97
C PRO A 36 13.43 -6.64 -5.98
N GLU A 37 14.32 -7.60 -5.71
CA GLU A 37 14.51 -8.79 -6.54
C GLU A 37 13.30 -9.73 -6.50
N ASP A 38 12.71 -9.95 -5.31
CA ASP A 38 11.47 -10.73 -5.16
C ASP A 38 10.32 -10.07 -5.95
N VAL A 39 10.19 -8.73 -5.90
CA VAL A 39 9.21 -7.96 -6.70
C VAL A 39 9.45 -8.18 -8.19
N LEU A 40 10.70 -8.00 -8.65
CA LEU A 40 11.06 -8.16 -10.06
C LEU A 40 10.68 -9.55 -10.61
N ASN A 41 11.04 -10.59 -9.86
CA ASN A 41 10.77 -11.96 -10.25
C ASN A 41 9.27 -12.28 -10.30
N THR A 42 8.53 -11.85 -9.27
CA THR A 42 7.07 -12.02 -9.23
C THR A 42 6.39 -11.29 -10.38
N LEU A 43 6.79 -10.05 -10.68
CA LEU A 43 6.17 -9.27 -11.75
C LEU A 43 6.52 -9.80 -13.14
N LYS A 44 7.72 -10.32 -13.37
CA LYS A 44 8.08 -11.00 -14.64
C LYS A 44 7.25 -12.25 -14.86
N GLU A 45 7.08 -13.06 -13.83
CA GLU A 45 6.25 -14.27 -13.89
C GLU A 45 4.78 -13.89 -14.15
N ALA A 46 4.24 -12.94 -13.39
CA ALA A 46 2.87 -12.46 -13.57
C ALA A 46 2.63 -11.87 -14.96
N GLU A 47 3.55 -11.06 -15.49
CA GLU A 47 3.46 -10.48 -16.83
C GLU A 47 3.34 -11.57 -17.91
N SER A 48 4.12 -12.64 -17.79
CA SER A 48 4.10 -13.73 -18.77
C SER A 48 2.76 -14.49 -18.86
N HIS A 49 1.93 -14.38 -17.83
CA HIS A 49 0.61 -15.03 -17.74
C HIS A 49 -0.56 -14.04 -17.72
N ASN A 50 -0.29 -12.72 -17.76
CA ASN A 50 -1.34 -11.70 -17.67
C ASN A 50 -2.05 -11.51 -19.01
N ASN A 51 -3.26 -12.01 -19.12
CA ASN A 51 -4.12 -11.87 -20.30
C ASN A 51 -5.06 -10.64 -20.22
N ASN A 52 -4.95 -9.82 -19.19
CA ASN A 52 -5.85 -8.68 -18.94
C ASN A 52 -5.09 -7.50 -18.30
N PRO A 53 -4.05 -6.96 -18.98
CA PRO A 53 -3.19 -5.93 -18.42
C PRO A 53 -3.94 -4.64 -18.06
N GLU A 54 -4.96 -4.26 -18.83
CA GLU A 54 -5.77 -3.06 -18.59
C GLU A 54 -6.66 -3.12 -17.33
N ASN A 55 -6.82 -4.29 -16.70
CA ASN A 55 -7.60 -4.47 -15.48
C ASN A 55 -6.81 -5.20 -14.37
N THR A 56 -5.50 -5.32 -14.52
CA THR A 56 -4.64 -5.94 -13.51
C THR A 56 -3.71 -4.90 -12.90
N GLU A 57 -3.76 -4.72 -11.58
CA GLU A 57 -2.88 -3.82 -10.82
C GLU A 57 -1.80 -4.61 -10.07
N ILE A 58 -0.66 -3.97 -9.84
CA ILE A 58 0.34 -4.39 -8.87
C ILE A 58 -0.14 -3.91 -7.49
N ALA A 59 -0.24 -4.78 -6.50
CA ALA A 59 -0.80 -4.40 -5.20
C ALA A 59 0.15 -4.74 -4.05
N PHE A 60 0.65 -3.71 -3.35
CA PHE A 60 1.44 -3.86 -2.13
C PHE A 60 0.53 -3.86 -0.91
N PHE A 61 0.40 -5.03 -0.29
CA PHE A 61 -0.42 -5.28 0.89
C PHE A 61 0.41 -5.68 2.10
N GLY A 62 -0.21 -5.69 3.27
CA GLY A 62 0.38 -6.17 4.52
C GLY A 62 0.33 -5.13 5.61
N GLY A 63 1.45 -4.50 5.92
CA GLY A 63 1.50 -3.38 6.85
C GLY A 63 1.05 -2.06 6.21
N SER A 64 1.40 -0.95 6.86
CA SER A 64 1.16 0.38 6.30
C SER A 64 2.30 0.73 5.33
N PHE A 65 2.04 0.66 4.03
CA PHE A 65 3.08 0.80 3.01
C PHE A 65 3.84 2.12 3.08
N THR A 66 3.16 3.22 3.36
CA THR A 66 3.79 4.54 3.47
C THR A 66 4.44 4.82 4.84
N ALA A 67 4.27 3.92 5.82
CA ALA A 67 4.89 4.04 7.14
C ALA A 67 6.17 3.18 7.30
N ILE A 68 6.60 2.47 6.25
CA ILE A 68 7.89 1.79 6.21
C ILE A 68 9.01 2.80 5.91
N ASP A 69 10.26 2.37 5.99
CA ASP A 69 11.40 3.20 5.61
C ASP A 69 11.23 3.76 4.20
N ARG A 70 11.54 5.05 4.02
CA ARG A 70 11.30 5.78 2.77
C ARG A 70 12.11 5.20 1.61
N ASP A 71 13.39 4.94 1.82
CA ASP A 71 14.27 4.42 0.77
C ASP A 71 13.85 3.00 0.38
N TYR A 72 13.43 2.21 1.37
CA TYR A 72 12.88 0.88 1.11
C TYR A 72 11.56 0.94 0.32
N MET A 73 10.62 1.82 0.69
CA MET A 73 9.38 2.04 -0.06
C MET A 73 9.67 2.39 -1.53
N VAL A 74 10.55 3.36 -1.75
CA VAL A 74 10.94 3.82 -3.08
C VAL A 74 11.60 2.70 -3.87
N SER A 75 12.49 1.91 -3.28
CA SER A 75 13.16 0.79 -3.96
C SER A 75 12.20 -0.27 -4.50
N LEU A 76 11.09 -0.52 -3.82
CA LEU A 76 10.04 -1.43 -4.30
C LEU A 76 9.24 -0.82 -5.46
N LEU A 77 8.93 0.47 -5.36
CA LEU A 77 8.20 1.21 -6.41
C LEU A 77 9.04 1.39 -7.69
N GLU A 78 10.34 1.63 -7.56
CA GLU A 78 11.29 1.72 -8.69
C GLU A 78 11.28 0.47 -9.56
N VAL A 79 11.17 -0.70 -8.95
CA VAL A 79 11.08 -1.98 -9.68
C VAL A 79 9.72 -2.18 -10.32
N ALA A 80 8.66 -1.73 -9.68
CA ALA A 80 7.29 -1.90 -10.17
C ALA A 80 6.93 -0.94 -11.31
N LYS A 81 7.39 0.31 -11.25
CA LYS A 81 7.05 1.37 -12.21
C LYS A 81 7.29 0.99 -13.68
N PRO A 82 8.43 0.40 -14.09
CA PRO A 82 8.67 0.03 -15.48
C PRO A 82 7.62 -0.94 -16.07
N PHE A 83 7.00 -1.76 -15.23
CA PHE A 83 5.93 -2.68 -15.67
C PHE A 83 4.63 -1.94 -15.98
N VAL A 84 4.35 -0.86 -15.25
CA VAL A 84 3.20 0.03 -15.52
C VAL A 84 3.49 0.88 -16.75
N ASP A 85 4.68 1.49 -16.84
CA ASP A 85 5.09 2.35 -17.96
C ASP A 85 5.01 1.63 -19.32
N LYS A 86 5.33 0.34 -19.36
CA LYS A 86 5.22 -0.47 -20.60
C LYS A 86 3.83 -1.07 -20.83
N GLY A 87 2.86 -0.82 -19.95
CA GLY A 87 1.47 -1.29 -20.07
C GLY A 87 1.25 -2.76 -19.71
N ALA A 88 2.18 -3.41 -18.99
CA ALA A 88 2.00 -4.78 -18.51
C ALA A 88 0.97 -4.86 -17.37
N PHE A 89 0.78 -3.77 -16.63
CA PHE A 89 -0.23 -3.58 -15.60
C PHE A 89 -0.80 -2.16 -15.68
N CYS A 90 -2.04 -1.96 -15.23
CA CYS A 90 -2.73 -0.67 -15.36
C CYS A 90 -2.39 0.34 -14.26
N GLY A 91 -1.70 -0.06 -13.21
CA GLY A 91 -1.32 0.82 -12.12
C GLY A 91 -0.78 0.07 -10.91
N ILE A 92 -0.48 0.84 -9.86
CA ILE A 92 -0.04 0.32 -8.56
C ILE A 92 -1.07 0.69 -7.51
N ARG A 93 -1.46 -0.28 -6.70
CA ARG A 93 -2.35 -0.13 -5.54
C ARG A 93 -1.55 -0.35 -4.25
N ILE A 94 -1.81 0.45 -3.23
CA ILE A 94 -1.19 0.29 -1.91
C ILE A 94 -2.23 0.34 -0.80
N SER A 95 -1.93 -0.31 0.34
CA SER A 95 -2.72 -0.17 1.56
C SER A 95 -1.90 0.56 2.62
N THR A 96 -2.49 1.54 3.27
CA THR A 96 -1.80 2.32 4.31
C THR A 96 -2.75 2.86 5.37
N ARG A 97 -2.16 3.42 6.43
CA ARG A 97 -2.89 4.08 7.53
C ARG A 97 -3.24 5.52 7.14
N PRO A 98 -4.35 6.08 7.66
CA PRO A 98 -4.70 7.48 7.42
C PRO A 98 -3.62 8.47 7.85
N ASP A 99 -2.98 8.23 9.01
CA ASP A 99 -1.96 9.10 9.59
C ASP A 99 -0.54 8.96 9.00
N ALA A 100 -0.37 8.11 7.98
CA ALA A 100 0.90 7.89 7.27
C ALA A 100 0.86 8.43 5.83
N VAL A 101 0.02 9.43 5.58
CA VAL A 101 -0.17 10.04 4.26
C VAL A 101 -0.04 11.55 4.39
N ASP A 102 0.95 12.13 3.70
CA ASP A 102 1.14 13.57 3.57
C ASP A 102 1.34 13.96 2.10
N GLU A 103 1.46 15.25 1.81
CA GLU A 103 1.63 15.73 0.44
C GLU A 103 2.93 15.25 -0.22
N GLU A 104 4.01 15.16 0.53
CA GLU A 104 5.30 14.68 0.04
C GLU A 104 5.21 13.23 -0.39
N VAL A 105 4.65 12.37 0.47
CA VAL A 105 4.39 10.96 0.17
C VAL A 105 3.52 10.82 -1.07
N LEU A 106 2.43 11.59 -1.16
CA LEU A 106 1.52 11.51 -2.31
C LEU A 106 2.18 11.92 -3.62
N ASN A 107 3.08 12.89 -3.60
CA ASN A 107 3.83 13.27 -4.78
C ASN A 107 4.77 12.15 -5.24
N ILE A 108 5.48 11.50 -4.31
CA ILE A 108 6.30 10.32 -4.59
C ILE A 108 5.43 9.20 -5.19
N LEU A 109 4.32 8.86 -4.55
CA LEU A 109 3.43 7.80 -5.04
C LEU A 109 2.93 8.07 -6.47
N LYS A 110 2.62 9.31 -6.81
CA LYS A 110 2.25 9.71 -8.18
C LYS A 110 3.37 9.51 -9.18
N GLU A 111 4.58 9.92 -8.82
CA GLU A 111 5.76 9.76 -9.67
C GLU A 111 6.01 8.29 -10.03
N TYR A 112 5.69 7.38 -9.10
CA TYR A 112 5.83 5.94 -9.28
C TYR A 112 4.57 5.21 -9.77
N CYS A 113 3.62 5.93 -10.40
CA CYS A 113 2.41 5.35 -11.00
C CYS A 113 1.48 4.63 -10.01
N VAL A 114 1.45 5.04 -8.75
CA VAL A 114 0.41 4.60 -7.81
C VAL A 114 -0.91 5.25 -8.22
N THR A 115 -1.92 4.43 -8.48
CA THR A 115 -3.23 4.84 -8.97
C THR A 115 -4.32 4.71 -7.91
N ALA A 116 -4.13 3.83 -6.92
CA ALA A 116 -5.11 3.58 -5.89
C ALA A 116 -4.46 3.44 -4.50
N ILE A 117 -5.10 4.05 -3.50
CA ILE A 117 -4.68 3.98 -2.09
C ILE A 117 -5.85 3.51 -1.24
N GLU A 118 -5.67 2.39 -0.54
CA GLU A 118 -6.62 1.88 0.43
C GLU A 118 -6.27 2.37 1.82
N LEU A 119 -7.13 3.21 2.41
CA LEU A 119 -6.94 3.69 3.78
C LEU A 119 -7.51 2.72 4.79
N GLY A 120 -6.65 2.17 5.64
CA GLY A 120 -7.00 1.30 6.75
C GLY A 120 -7.63 2.06 7.92
N ALA A 121 -8.79 2.66 7.71
CA ALA A 121 -9.52 3.43 8.74
C ALA A 121 -10.01 2.57 9.90
N GLN A 122 -10.58 1.41 9.59
CA GLN A 122 -11.16 0.40 10.49
C GLN A 122 -12.48 0.83 11.15
N SER A 123 -12.64 2.11 11.53
CA SER A 123 -13.87 2.70 12.07
C SER A 123 -13.85 4.21 11.85
N THR A 124 -15.01 4.82 11.88
CA THR A 124 -15.22 6.28 11.98
C THR A 124 -15.77 6.70 13.35
N ASP A 125 -15.86 5.78 14.29
CA ASP A 125 -16.26 6.02 15.67
C ASP A 125 -15.01 6.21 16.54
N GLU A 126 -14.89 7.38 17.20
CA GLU A 126 -13.74 7.76 18.02
C GLU A 126 -13.52 6.79 19.20
N GLU A 127 -14.60 6.31 19.82
CA GLU A 127 -14.48 5.39 20.94
C GLU A 127 -13.94 4.03 20.48
N VAL A 128 -14.38 3.55 19.32
CA VAL A 128 -13.89 2.32 18.70
C VAL A 128 -12.41 2.48 18.30
N LEU A 129 -12.02 3.61 17.72
CA LEU A 129 -10.61 3.90 17.38
C LEU A 129 -9.73 3.91 18.63
N ARG A 130 -10.19 4.56 19.70
CA ARG A 130 -9.48 4.63 20.99
C ARG A 130 -9.33 3.26 21.65
N LEU A 131 -10.42 2.48 21.73
CA LEU A 131 -10.41 1.13 22.32
C LEU A 131 -9.48 0.18 21.55
N ASN A 132 -9.43 0.32 20.24
CA ASN A 132 -8.56 -0.49 19.38
C ASN A 132 -7.13 0.06 19.24
N LYS A 133 -6.78 1.13 19.96
CA LYS A 133 -5.43 1.74 19.95
C LYS A 133 -4.93 2.06 18.54
N ARG A 134 -5.82 2.65 17.71
CA ARG A 134 -5.50 2.91 16.29
C ARG A 134 -4.46 4.02 16.10
N GLY A 135 -4.36 4.98 17.03
CA GLY A 135 -3.40 6.08 16.97
C GLY A 135 -3.73 7.19 15.98
N HIS A 136 -4.87 7.12 15.30
CA HIS A 136 -5.43 8.20 14.49
C HIS A 136 -6.88 8.46 14.86
N THR A 137 -7.39 9.63 14.50
CA THR A 137 -8.75 10.09 14.79
C THR A 137 -9.66 9.97 13.56
N CYS A 138 -10.97 10.14 13.79
CA CYS A 138 -11.94 10.26 12.69
C CYS A 138 -11.64 11.48 11.81
N GLU A 139 -11.19 12.60 12.39
CA GLU A 139 -10.79 13.79 11.65
C GLU A 139 -9.60 13.52 10.72
N ASP A 140 -8.60 12.76 11.17
CA ASP A 140 -7.47 12.33 10.33
C ASP A 140 -7.94 11.55 9.11
N ILE A 141 -8.91 10.64 9.30
CA ILE A 141 -9.49 9.85 8.19
C ILE A 141 -10.10 10.77 7.14
N PHE A 142 -10.97 11.70 7.55
CA PHE A 142 -11.64 12.60 6.62
C PHE A 142 -10.68 13.57 5.95
N ARG A 143 -9.71 14.12 6.69
CA ARG A 143 -8.69 15.02 6.16
C ARG A 143 -7.87 14.35 5.06
N HIS A 144 -7.35 13.15 5.32
CA HIS A 144 -6.52 12.44 4.36
C HIS A 144 -7.32 11.86 3.20
N HIS A 145 -8.56 11.41 3.43
CA HIS A 145 -9.46 11.04 2.35
C HIS A 145 -9.74 12.22 1.39
N SER A 146 -9.95 13.42 1.93
CA SER A 146 -10.14 14.63 1.11
C SER A 146 -8.89 14.98 0.32
N LEU A 147 -7.72 14.83 0.92
CA LEU A 147 -6.43 15.04 0.26
C LEU A 147 -6.23 14.03 -0.90
N LEU A 148 -6.56 12.76 -0.70
CA LEU A 148 -6.50 11.73 -1.74
C LEU A 148 -7.42 12.05 -2.92
N LYS A 149 -8.64 12.52 -2.66
CA LYS A 149 -9.56 12.98 -3.71
C LYS A 149 -8.99 14.13 -4.53
N GLN A 150 -8.44 15.14 -3.87
CA GLN A 150 -7.82 16.29 -4.54
C GLN A 150 -6.64 15.86 -5.43
N LYS A 151 -5.92 14.85 -5.02
CA LYS A 151 -4.76 14.30 -5.75
C LYS A 151 -5.12 13.16 -6.72
N ALA A 152 -6.40 12.84 -6.90
CA ALA A 152 -6.92 11.82 -7.84
C ALA A 152 -6.33 10.40 -7.63
N PHE A 153 -6.37 9.92 -6.39
CA PHE A 153 -6.03 8.53 -6.02
C PHE A 153 -7.25 7.65 -5.74
N LEU A 154 -8.44 8.12 -6.02
CA LEU A 154 -9.72 7.44 -5.78
C LEU A 154 -10.50 7.26 -7.07
#